data_5652f64407c6beb16273dda4f421efcf
#
_entry.id   5652f64407c6beb16273dda4f421efcf
#
_cell.length_a   1.000
_cell.length_b   1.000
_cell.length_c   1.000
_cell.angle_alpha   90.00
_cell.angle_beta   90.00
_cell.angle_gamma   90.00
#
_symmetry.space_group_name_H-M   'P 1'
#
loop_
_entity.id
_entity.type
_entity.pdbx_description
1 polymer ?
#
loop_
_entity_poly.entity_id
_entity_poly.type
_entity_poly.pdbx_seq_one_letter_code
_entity_poly.pdbx_strand_id
1 'polypeptide(L)'
;MIGKRILIGAACLMAMQGAVAQVDGVTGASVQTANTSCCKGKKQCCNTPAEQLKARLQKLLNKGIMLGHQDDPVYGTTWKWDEGKSDVLLTTGDYPAVMGFDLGKIELDSKENLDGVSFDRMRKEIIAQNERGGIVTLSWHPWNPVTGENAWDPKGDAVAAVLDGGVQQQKFDGWLKKVADFILSLKTNDGKLVPVIFRPWHEMNGGWFWWGVNSCTPAQYNQLYVKTLDMLTKAGCNNIVWAWSPNLGSEKTIEKFLERFPGEKYVDMVGVDVYEFDNNDTNYQQNLAATLDVLMEAAKKVGKIPALTETGCRGIASKKDWFTQTLWPVLQKYHLSYVLFWRNAWDKPQEEAYLPGVGDGDIVKDFKKFKKEKKILFAKEVLKVK
;
A
#
# COMPACT_ATOMS: atom_id res chain seq x y z
N MET A 1 30.43 -22.47 55.59
CA MET A 1 30.19 -21.94 56.94
C MET A 1 29.18 -20.80 56.83
N ILE A 2 28.05 -21.01 57.52
CA ILE A 2 27.20 -20.08 58.22
C ILE A 2 26.57 -18.99 57.28
N GLY A 3 25.28 -18.87 57.12
CA GLY A 3 24.07 -19.41 57.80
C GLY A 3 23.06 -18.33 58.05
N LYS A 4 21.79 -18.58 57.63
CA LYS A 4 20.54 -18.11 58.27
C LYS A 4 20.17 -16.63 58.18
N ARG A 5 18.93 -16.19 58.11
CA ARG A 5 17.55 -16.70 58.30
C ARG A 5 16.55 -15.69 57.73
N ILE A 6 15.59 -16.08 57.03
CA ILE A 6 14.10 -15.98 57.13
C ILE A 6 13.57 -15.02 58.22
N LEU A 7 12.66 -14.12 57.83
CA LEU A 7 11.54 -13.73 58.68
C LEU A 7 10.33 -13.33 57.80
N ILE A 8 9.24 -14.02 58.06
CA ILE A 8 7.89 -13.88 57.58
C ILE A 8 7.18 -12.85 58.45
N GLY A 9 6.35 -12.01 57.89
CA GLY A 9 5.47 -11.12 58.63
C GLY A 9 4.17 -10.92 57.85
N ALA A 10 3.08 -11.46 58.41
CA ALA A 10 1.74 -11.54 57.85
C ALA A 10 0.88 -10.31 58.15
N ALA A 11 -0.04 -10.08 57.25
CA ALA A 11 -1.42 -9.60 57.37
C ALA A 11 -1.77 -8.42 58.30
N CYS A 12 -2.45 -7.45 57.71
CA CYS A 12 -3.62 -6.85 58.37
C CYS A 12 -4.63 -6.35 57.33
N LEU A 13 -5.77 -7.02 57.23
CA LEU A 13 -7.02 -6.54 56.62
C LEU A 13 -7.57 -5.43 57.54
N MET A 14 -7.94 -4.29 56.98
CA MET A 14 -9.01 -3.48 57.57
C MET A 14 -9.92 -2.96 56.45
N ALA A 15 -11.17 -3.46 56.54
CA ALA A 15 -12.30 -2.90 55.83
C ALA A 15 -12.75 -1.63 56.58
N MET A 16 -13.01 -0.56 55.83
CA MET A 16 -13.88 0.53 56.27
C MET A 16 -14.89 0.87 55.21
N GLN A 17 -16.14 0.64 55.57
CA GLN A 17 -17.34 1.10 54.87
C GLN A 17 -17.56 2.58 55.13
N GLY A 18 -18.16 3.26 54.16
CA GLY A 18 -19.06 4.38 54.43
C GLY A 18 -18.65 5.71 53.85
N ALA A 19 -19.30 6.16 52.79
CA ALA A 19 -20.23 7.28 52.79
C ALA A 19 -20.54 7.69 51.33
N VAL A 20 -21.79 7.53 50.96
CA VAL A 20 -22.40 8.10 49.77
C VAL A 20 -22.60 9.59 50.03
N ALA A 21 -22.03 10.46 49.20
CA ALA A 21 -22.45 11.85 49.10
C ALA A 21 -22.94 12.07 47.67
N GLN A 22 -24.26 12.22 47.53
CA GLN A 22 -24.87 12.81 46.36
C GLN A 22 -24.43 14.29 46.26
N VAL A 23 -24.03 14.71 45.07
CA VAL A 23 -23.99 16.11 44.69
C VAL A 23 -24.75 16.22 43.35
N ASP A 24 -25.88 16.90 43.45
CA ASP A 24 -26.75 17.28 42.34
C ASP A 24 -26.08 18.33 41.43
N GLY A 25 -26.29 18.14 40.11
CA GLY A 25 -26.53 19.22 39.19
C GLY A 25 -25.37 20.05 38.69
N VAL A 26 -24.81 19.67 37.52
CA VAL A 26 -24.34 20.65 36.53
C VAL A 26 -24.91 20.25 35.17
N THR A 27 -25.66 21.17 34.66
CA THR A 27 -26.42 21.22 33.39
C THR A 27 -25.55 20.92 32.18
N GLY A 28 -26.17 20.24 31.23
CA GLY A 28 -25.61 19.74 29.98
C GLY A 28 -24.91 20.78 29.12
N ALA A 29 -23.76 20.36 28.63
CA ALA A 29 -23.22 20.83 27.37
C ALA A 29 -23.61 19.81 26.31
N SER A 30 -24.55 20.19 25.45
CA SER A 30 -24.97 19.42 24.31
C SER A 30 -23.79 19.22 23.37
N VAL A 31 -23.32 17.98 23.26
CA VAL A 31 -22.53 17.54 22.12
C VAL A 31 -23.44 17.69 20.89
N GLN A 32 -23.18 18.68 20.09
CA GLN A 32 -23.77 18.78 18.76
C GLN A 32 -23.32 17.60 17.94
N THR A 33 -24.14 16.57 17.88
CA THR A 33 -24.09 15.56 16.82
C THR A 33 -24.25 16.29 15.50
N ALA A 34 -23.22 16.21 14.67
CA ALA A 34 -23.25 16.71 13.32
C ALA A 34 -24.48 16.16 12.61
N ASN A 35 -25.30 17.06 12.14
CA ASN A 35 -26.56 16.85 11.43
C ASN A 35 -26.42 15.80 10.32
N THR A 36 -26.91 14.59 10.56
CA THR A 36 -27.37 13.68 9.52
C THR A 36 -28.80 14.11 9.10
N SER A 37 -28.92 15.28 8.51
CA SER A 37 -30.11 15.70 7.80
C SER A 37 -29.81 15.65 6.31
N CYS A 38 -29.93 14.47 5.71
CA CYS A 38 -30.08 14.40 4.27
C CYS A 38 -30.94 13.20 3.87
N CYS A 39 -32.05 13.52 3.15
CA CYS A 39 -32.71 12.63 2.21
C CYS A 39 -33.77 11.66 2.76
N LYS A 40 -34.93 12.19 3.12
CA LYS A 40 -36.20 11.50 2.86
C LYS A 40 -36.49 11.63 1.35
N GLY A 41 -36.25 10.57 0.58
CA GLY A 41 -36.67 10.48 -0.82
C GLY A 41 -35.56 10.06 -1.81
N LYS A 42 -35.56 8.78 -2.19
CA LYS A 42 -34.66 8.07 -3.11
C LYS A 42 -33.26 7.77 -2.56
N LYS A 43 -32.98 6.48 -2.36
CA LYS A 43 -31.64 5.91 -2.10
C LYS A 43 -30.66 6.24 -3.24
N GLN A 44 -30.11 7.41 -3.23
CA GLN A 44 -28.81 7.68 -3.84
C GLN A 44 -27.86 7.83 -2.67
N CYS A 45 -27.31 6.69 -2.20
CA CYS A 45 -26.21 6.69 -1.28
C CYS A 45 -25.10 7.53 -1.92
N CYS A 46 -24.76 8.68 -1.32
CA CYS A 46 -23.58 9.45 -1.70
C CYS A 46 -22.34 8.64 -1.26
N ASN A 47 -21.95 7.62 -2.03
CA ASN A 47 -20.75 6.85 -1.76
C ASN A 47 -19.54 7.77 -1.90
N THR A 48 -18.63 7.70 -0.94
CA THR A 48 -17.34 8.40 -1.01
C THR A 48 -16.56 7.95 -2.24
N PRO A 49 -15.58 8.73 -2.74
CA PRO A 49 -14.72 8.28 -3.84
C PRO A 49 -14.03 6.93 -3.55
N ALA A 50 -13.65 6.68 -2.29
CA ALA A 50 -13.10 5.40 -1.87
C ALA A 50 -14.10 4.24 -2.02
N GLU A 51 -15.35 4.42 -1.62
CA GLU A 51 -16.40 3.40 -1.77
C GLU A 51 -16.73 3.11 -3.24
N GLN A 52 -16.73 4.16 -4.08
CA GLN A 52 -16.90 4.00 -5.53
C GLN A 52 -15.74 3.21 -6.12
N LEU A 53 -14.49 3.50 -5.73
CA LEU A 53 -13.33 2.74 -6.17
C LEU A 53 -13.40 1.28 -5.70
N LYS A 54 -13.74 1.01 -4.43
CA LYS A 54 -13.91 -0.37 -3.92
C LYS A 54 -14.95 -1.15 -4.73
N ALA A 55 -16.10 -0.57 -4.98
CA ALA A 55 -17.14 -1.21 -5.79
C ALA A 55 -16.65 -1.50 -7.22
N ARG A 56 -15.87 -0.59 -7.81
CA ARG A 56 -15.27 -0.77 -9.13
C ARG A 56 -14.20 -1.86 -9.13
N LEU A 57 -13.32 -1.91 -8.12
CA LEU A 57 -12.31 -2.96 -7.95
C LEU A 57 -12.95 -4.36 -7.88
N GLN A 58 -14.09 -4.50 -7.17
CA GLN A 58 -14.85 -5.76 -7.12
C GLN A 58 -15.39 -6.16 -8.50
N LYS A 59 -15.88 -5.21 -9.30
CA LYS A 59 -16.33 -5.49 -10.66
C LYS A 59 -15.17 -5.92 -11.56
N LEU A 60 -14.03 -5.24 -11.46
CA LEU A 60 -12.83 -5.50 -12.24
C LEU A 60 -12.20 -6.86 -11.87
N LEU A 61 -12.18 -7.22 -10.59
CA LEU A 61 -11.71 -8.52 -10.11
C LEU A 61 -12.42 -9.68 -10.82
N ASN A 62 -13.70 -9.53 -11.14
CA ASN A 62 -14.48 -10.53 -11.90
C ASN A 62 -14.20 -10.51 -13.41
N LYS A 63 -13.46 -9.53 -13.93
CA LYS A 63 -13.09 -9.43 -15.36
C LYS A 63 -11.69 -9.94 -15.64
N GLY A 64 -10.77 -9.74 -14.73
CA GLY A 64 -9.38 -10.15 -14.89
C GLY A 64 -8.44 -9.42 -13.92
N ILE A 65 -7.16 -9.53 -14.20
CA ILE A 65 -6.06 -8.97 -13.43
C ILE A 65 -5.58 -7.69 -14.12
N MET A 66 -5.65 -6.56 -13.46
CA MET A 66 -5.15 -5.30 -13.99
C MET A 66 -3.63 -5.29 -13.99
N LEU A 67 -3.02 -4.94 -15.13
CA LEU A 67 -1.58 -4.70 -15.19
C LEU A 67 -1.26 -3.34 -14.62
N GLY A 68 -0.31 -3.30 -13.69
CA GLY A 68 0.21 -2.09 -13.07
C GLY A 68 1.70 -1.91 -13.29
N HIS A 69 2.17 -0.65 -13.27
CA HIS A 69 3.58 -0.29 -13.33
C HIS A 69 3.87 0.91 -12.44
N GLN A 70 4.97 0.83 -11.70
CA GLN A 70 5.44 1.90 -10.83
C GLN A 70 6.13 3.00 -11.65
N ASP A 71 5.78 4.27 -11.38
CA ASP A 71 6.35 5.49 -12.02
C ASP A 71 6.30 5.51 -13.57
N ASP A 72 5.49 4.66 -14.17
CA ASP A 72 5.44 4.41 -15.62
C ASP A 72 5.36 5.67 -16.51
N PRO A 73 4.56 6.71 -16.16
CA PRO A 73 4.41 7.87 -17.06
C PRO A 73 5.47 8.95 -16.84
N VAL A 74 6.49 8.71 -16.02
CA VAL A 74 7.46 9.74 -15.64
C VAL A 74 8.84 9.47 -16.19
N TYR A 75 9.24 8.23 -16.21
CA TYR A 75 10.50 7.76 -16.79
C TYR A 75 10.38 6.29 -17.22
N GLY A 76 11.34 5.85 -18.02
CA GLY A 76 11.47 4.48 -18.52
C GLY A 76 12.92 4.12 -18.79
N THR A 77 13.14 2.97 -19.41
CA THR A 77 14.48 2.42 -19.64
C THR A 77 15.39 3.30 -20.51
N THR A 78 14.81 4.12 -21.41
CA THR A 78 15.56 4.93 -22.39
C THR A 78 15.17 6.40 -22.42
N TRP A 79 14.29 6.83 -21.51
CA TRP A 79 13.76 8.20 -21.48
C TRP A 79 13.43 8.60 -20.05
N LYS A 80 13.40 9.90 -19.77
CA LYS A 80 12.96 10.45 -18.49
C LYS A 80 12.35 11.83 -18.66
N TRP A 81 11.36 12.12 -17.83
CA TRP A 81 10.69 13.41 -17.68
C TRP A 81 9.86 13.86 -18.89
N ASP A 82 9.80 13.10 -19.97
CA ASP A 82 8.97 13.40 -21.14
C ASP A 82 7.48 13.17 -20.82
N GLU A 83 6.63 14.08 -21.26
CA GLU A 83 5.18 13.95 -21.09
C GLU A 83 4.57 13.01 -22.14
N GLY A 84 3.54 12.28 -21.72
CA GLY A 84 2.80 11.37 -22.61
C GLY A 84 3.53 10.08 -22.98
N LYS A 85 4.74 9.84 -22.43
CA LYS A 85 5.46 8.57 -22.60
C LYS A 85 5.14 7.60 -21.49
N SER A 86 5.31 6.34 -21.78
CA SER A 86 5.18 5.19 -20.89
C SER A 86 5.84 4.01 -21.59
N ASP A 87 6.69 3.24 -20.92
CA ASP A 87 7.29 2.04 -21.51
C ASP A 87 6.20 1.04 -21.89
N VAL A 88 5.15 0.92 -21.09
CA VAL A 88 4.00 0.06 -21.40
C VAL A 88 3.25 0.55 -22.64
N LEU A 89 2.98 1.86 -22.77
CA LEU A 89 2.34 2.42 -23.95
C LEU A 89 3.19 2.23 -25.20
N LEU A 90 4.48 2.55 -25.12
CA LEU A 90 5.40 2.45 -26.25
C LEU A 90 5.58 1.01 -26.74
N THR A 91 5.58 0.06 -25.83
CA THR A 91 5.72 -1.36 -26.17
C THR A 91 4.40 -2.02 -26.60
N THR A 92 3.26 -1.63 -26.01
CA THR A 92 2.00 -2.36 -26.17
C THR A 92 0.90 -1.58 -26.88
N GLY A 93 1.04 -0.25 -27.05
CA GLY A 93 0.03 0.65 -27.61
C GLY A 93 -1.13 0.95 -26.63
N ASP A 94 -0.93 0.71 -25.32
CA ASP A 94 -1.89 1.01 -24.27
C ASP A 94 -1.16 1.34 -22.95
N TYR A 95 -1.80 2.13 -22.10
CA TYR A 95 -1.29 2.43 -20.75
C TYR A 95 -1.55 1.27 -19.78
N PRO A 96 -0.75 1.15 -18.70
CA PRO A 96 -1.09 0.24 -17.62
C PRO A 96 -2.44 0.63 -16.99
N ALA A 97 -3.19 -0.36 -16.53
CA ALA A 97 -4.46 -0.14 -15.85
C ALA A 97 -4.28 0.50 -14.47
N VAL A 98 -3.18 0.17 -13.80
CA VAL A 98 -2.81 0.71 -12.48
C VAL A 98 -1.46 1.42 -12.60
N MET A 99 -1.37 2.65 -12.11
CA MET A 99 -0.12 3.38 -11.98
C MET A 99 0.25 3.50 -10.52
N GLY A 100 1.48 3.10 -10.19
CA GLY A 100 2.06 3.24 -8.87
C GLY A 100 2.91 4.48 -8.76
N PHE A 101 2.95 5.08 -7.56
CA PHE A 101 3.90 6.14 -7.18
C PHE A 101 4.28 5.97 -5.71
N ASP A 102 5.42 6.54 -5.32
CA ASP A 102 5.86 6.56 -3.93
C ASP A 102 5.90 7.97 -3.36
N LEU A 103 5.48 8.13 -2.09
CA LEU A 103 5.43 9.43 -1.41
C LEU A 103 6.69 9.73 -0.57
N GLY A 104 7.71 8.86 -0.59
CA GLY A 104 8.94 9.05 0.19
C GLY A 104 9.58 10.42 -0.06
N LYS A 105 10.09 11.06 0.99
CA LYS A 105 10.60 12.44 1.08
C LYS A 105 9.54 13.55 1.13
N ILE A 106 8.23 13.26 0.97
CA ILE A 106 7.20 14.29 1.16
C ILE A 106 7.26 14.84 2.59
N GLU A 107 7.58 14.00 3.55
CA GLU A 107 7.75 14.34 4.95
C GLU A 107 8.89 15.32 5.21
N LEU A 108 9.87 15.36 4.30
CA LEU A 108 11.06 16.23 4.37
C LEU A 108 10.89 17.56 3.64
N ASP A 109 9.68 17.88 3.15
CA ASP A 109 9.42 19.05 2.29
C ASP A 109 10.25 19.07 0.99
N SER A 110 10.66 17.89 0.53
CA SER A 110 11.35 17.76 -0.76
C SER A 110 10.40 18.08 -1.91
N LYS A 111 10.95 18.63 -3.00
CA LYS A 111 10.19 18.82 -4.24
C LYS A 111 9.99 17.51 -5.03
N GLU A 112 10.82 16.53 -4.76
CA GLU A 112 10.86 15.23 -5.45
C GLU A 112 10.84 14.10 -4.45
N ASN A 113 10.23 12.98 -4.86
CA ASN A 113 10.24 11.76 -4.08
C ASN A 113 11.62 11.08 -4.08
N LEU A 114 11.70 9.89 -3.49
CA LEU A 114 12.97 9.12 -3.41
C LEU A 114 13.50 8.69 -4.79
N ASP A 115 12.64 8.58 -5.81
CA ASP A 115 12.98 8.17 -7.18
C ASP A 115 13.25 9.37 -8.12
N GLY A 116 13.25 10.60 -7.58
CA GLY A 116 13.46 11.83 -8.32
C GLY A 116 12.20 12.32 -9.05
N VAL A 117 11.03 11.79 -8.74
CA VAL A 117 9.76 12.21 -9.33
C VAL A 117 9.26 13.46 -8.61
N SER A 118 9.10 14.56 -9.33
CA SER A 118 8.51 15.79 -8.78
C SER A 118 7.07 15.52 -8.31
N PHE A 119 6.72 15.97 -7.11
CA PHE A 119 5.35 15.84 -6.57
C PHE A 119 4.31 16.56 -7.42
N ASP A 120 4.68 17.65 -8.11
CA ASP A 120 3.78 18.34 -9.05
C ASP A 120 3.55 17.49 -10.30
N ARG A 121 4.60 16.86 -10.85
CA ARG A 121 4.46 15.92 -11.95
C ARG A 121 3.64 14.69 -11.53
N MET A 122 3.92 14.11 -10.37
CA MET A 122 3.15 12.98 -9.81
C MET A 122 1.67 13.31 -9.72
N ARG A 123 1.31 14.48 -9.18
CA ARG A 123 -0.09 14.94 -9.11
C ARG A 123 -0.74 15.03 -10.48
N LYS A 124 -0.05 15.59 -11.46
CA LYS A 124 -0.54 15.70 -12.84
C LYS A 124 -0.83 14.31 -13.43
N GLU A 125 0.10 13.37 -13.29
CA GLU A 125 -0.05 12.04 -13.84
C GLU A 125 -1.13 11.20 -13.12
N ILE A 126 -1.29 11.37 -11.82
CA ILE A 126 -2.38 10.74 -11.04
C ILE A 126 -3.74 11.21 -11.56
N ILE A 127 -3.91 12.51 -11.76
CA ILE A 127 -5.16 13.07 -12.29
C ILE A 127 -5.40 12.53 -13.71
N ALA A 128 -4.39 12.57 -14.58
CA ALA A 128 -4.48 12.07 -15.95
C ALA A 128 -4.81 10.56 -16.00
N GLN A 129 -4.24 9.74 -15.08
CA GLN A 129 -4.55 8.32 -14.99
C GLN A 129 -6.03 8.09 -14.59
N ASN A 130 -6.54 8.86 -13.67
CA ASN A 130 -7.95 8.80 -13.28
C ASN A 130 -8.88 9.24 -14.43
N GLU A 131 -8.53 10.30 -15.17
CA GLU A 131 -9.31 10.79 -16.31
C GLU A 131 -9.37 9.77 -17.46
N ARG A 132 -8.28 9.04 -17.71
CA ARG A 132 -8.28 7.92 -18.68
C ARG A 132 -8.94 6.64 -18.15
N GLY A 133 -9.52 6.71 -16.95
CA GLY A 133 -10.26 5.60 -16.33
C GLY A 133 -9.36 4.54 -15.67
N GLY A 134 -8.08 4.78 -15.54
CA GLY A 134 -7.16 3.91 -14.80
C GLY A 134 -7.28 4.06 -13.29
N ILE A 135 -6.47 3.32 -12.57
CA ILE A 135 -6.41 3.27 -11.10
C ILE A 135 -5.01 3.72 -10.67
N VAL A 136 -4.92 4.29 -9.48
CA VAL A 136 -3.66 4.74 -8.89
C VAL A 136 -3.42 4.04 -7.56
N THR A 137 -2.20 3.58 -7.33
CA THR A 137 -1.73 3.09 -6.03
C THR A 137 -0.56 3.93 -5.55
N LEU A 138 -0.53 4.22 -4.26
CA LEU A 138 0.51 5.01 -3.60
C LEU A 138 1.17 4.16 -2.53
N SER A 139 2.48 3.99 -2.58
CA SER A 139 3.31 3.53 -1.47
C SER A 139 3.93 4.71 -0.74
N TRP A 140 4.55 4.47 0.40
CA TRP A 140 5.29 5.49 1.13
C TRP A 140 6.48 4.86 1.84
N HIS A 141 7.69 5.33 1.47
CA HIS A 141 8.94 4.98 2.09
C HIS A 141 9.49 6.19 2.89
N PRO A 142 8.89 6.53 4.05
CA PRO A 142 9.34 7.67 4.81
C PRO A 142 10.70 7.44 5.44
N TRP A 143 11.45 8.52 5.60
CA TRP A 143 12.70 8.53 6.35
C TRP A 143 12.47 8.05 7.79
N ASN A 144 13.51 7.48 8.40
CA ASN A 144 13.45 7.10 9.81
C ASN A 144 13.32 8.37 10.68
N PRO A 145 12.24 8.51 11.48
CA PRO A 145 11.99 9.74 12.23
C PRO A 145 12.97 10.01 13.37
N VAL A 146 13.67 8.97 13.84
CA VAL A 146 14.62 9.04 14.96
C VAL A 146 16.03 9.30 14.45
N THR A 147 16.51 8.51 13.50
CA THR A 147 17.89 8.61 13.01
C THR A 147 18.06 9.67 11.92
N GLY A 148 16.99 10.00 11.19
CA GLY A 148 17.05 10.90 10.03
C GLY A 148 17.58 10.24 8.75
N GLU A 149 17.88 8.93 8.80
CA GLU A 149 18.28 8.15 7.65
C GLU A 149 17.06 7.72 6.82
N ASN A 150 17.27 7.05 5.69
CA ASN A 150 16.18 6.62 4.82
C ASN A 150 15.33 5.49 5.43
N ALA A 151 14.33 5.02 4.69
CA ALA A 151 13.38 3.98 5.13
C ALA A 151 14.05 2.65 5.51
N TRP A 152 15.21 2.34 4.93
CA TRP A 152 15.97 1.10 5.13
C TRP A 152 16.91 1.13 6.35
N ASP A 153 16.78 2.11 7.24
CA ASP A 153 17.49 2.12 8.52
C ASP A 153 16.57 1.63 9.66
N PRO A 154 16.67 0.38 10.13
CA PRO A 154 15.78 -0.18 11.14
C PRO A 154 16.11 0.23 12.59
N LYS A 155 17.01 1.17 12.80
CA LYS A 155 17.52 1.55 14.13
C LYS A 155 16.60 2.53 14.85
N GLY A 156 16.80 2.66 16.16
CA GLY A 156 16.28 3.75 16.99
C GLY A 156 14.87 3.57 17.52
N ASP A 157 14.31 2.35 17.54
CA ASP A 157 12.94 2.06 18.02
C ASP A 157 11.89 3.04 17.45
N ALA A 158 12.02 3.30 16.13
CA ALA A 158 11.34 4.41 15.47
C ALA A 158 9.82 4.31 15.55
N VAL A 159 9.25 3.09 15.51
CA VAL A 159 7.80 2.92 15.66
C VAL A 159 7.33 3.34 17.04
N ALA A 160 7.99 2.89 18.11
CA ALA A 160 7.63 3.31 19.46
C ALA A 160 7.75 4.84 19.64
N ALA A 161 8.76 5.45 19.00
CA ALA A 161 8.99 6.89 19.10
C ALA A 161 7.90 7.74 18.43
N VAL A 162 7.20 7.22 17.41
CA VAL A 162 6.15 7.98 16.68
C VAL A 162 4.72 7.69 17.16
N LEU A 163 4.53 6.67 17.98
CA LEU A 163 3.22 6.37 18.57
C LEU A 163 2.85 7.42 19.64
N ASP A 164 1.60 7.38 20.10
CA ASP A 164 1.08 8.33 21.07
C ASP A 164 1.88 8.28 22.39
N GLY A 165 2.38 9.45 22.81
CA GLY A 165 3.30 9.61 23.92
C GLY A 165 4.79 9.40 23.56
N GLY A 166 5.11 9.02 22.33
CA GLY A 166 6.49 8.85 21.84
C GLY A 166 7.19 10.18 21.58
N VAL A 167 8.53 10.18 21.69
CA VAL A 167 9.38 11.38 21.59
C VAL A 167 9.38 12.03 20.21
N GLN A 168 8.95 11.32 19.16
CA GLN A 168 8.85 11.82 17.80
C GLN A 168 7.39 11.94 17.33
N GLN A 169 6.41 11.77 18.22
CA GLN A 169 4.99 11.82 17.86
C GLN A 169 4.63 13.09 17.10
N GLN A 170 4.97 14.26 17.62
CA GLN A 170 4.63 15.55 17.01
C GLN A 170 5.23 15.72 15.61
N LYS A 171 6.47 15.29 15.42
CA LYS A 171 7.14 15.29 14.11
C LYS A 171 6.40 14.41 13.13
N PHE A 172 6.05 13.21 13.56
CA PHE A 172 5.35 12.23 12.72
C PHE A 172 3.91 12.66 12.39
N ASP A 173 3.20 13.25 13.32
CA ASP A 173 1.87 13.82 13.08
C ASP A 173 1.94 14.93 12.00
N GLY A 174 2.99 15.74 12.00
CA GLY A 174 3.29 16.69 10.93
C GLY A 174 3.55 16.03 9.58
N TRP A 175 4.22 14.88 9.55
CA TRP A 175 4.46 14.09 8.34
C TRP A 175 3.15 13.53 7.77
N LEU A 176 2.30 12.95 8.61
CA LEU A 176 0.99 12.45 8.19
C LEU A 176 0.10 13.57 7.66
N LYS A 177 0.22 14.79 8.21
CA LYS A 177 -0.47 15.95 7.66
C LYS A 177 -0.02 16.26 6.23
N LYS A 178 1.27 16.22 5.92
CA LYS A 178 1.79 16.46 4.57
C LYS A 178 1.28 15.40 3.58
N VAL A 179 1.23 14.14 3.98
CA VAL A 179 0.62 13.06 3.18
C VAL A 179 -0.86 13.34 2.93
N ALA A 180 -1.60 13.75 3.96
CA ALA A 180 -3.02 14.09 3.82
C ALA A 180 -3.21 15.29 2.87
N ASP A 181 -2.42 16.36 3.03
CA ASP A 181 -2.47 17.55 2.17
C ASP A 181 -2.21 17.19 0.70
N PHE A 182 -1.25 16.30 0.42
CA PHE A 182 -1.00 15.81 -0.93
C PHE A 182 -2.19 15.04 -1.49
N ILE A 183 -2.71 14.05 -0.75
CA ILE A 183 -3.86 13.24 -1.18
C ILE A 183 -5.11 14.10 -1.42
N LEU A 184 -5.36 15.10 -0.57
CA LEU A 184 -6.47 16.04 -0.73
C LEU A 184 -6.26 17.03 -1.89
N SER A 185 -5.02 17.20 -2.36
CA SER A 185 -4.71 18.01 -3.55
C SER A 185 -5.01 17.29 -4.88
N LEU A 186 -5.21 15.97 -4.84
CA LEU A 186 -5.53 15.14 -6.01
C LEU A 186 -6.98 15.37 -6.42
N LYS A 187 -7.22 16.38 -7.22
CA LYS A 187 -8.56 16.78 -7.66
C LYS A 187 -8.64 16.86 -9.18
N THR A 188 -9.70 16.34 -9.73
CA THR A 188 -10.08 16.55 -11.12
C THR A 188 -10.43 18.01 -11.39
N ASN A 189 -10.55 18.40 -12.66
CA ASN A 189 -10.89 19.77 -13.04
C ASN A 189 -12.24 20.25 -12.50
N ASP A 190 -13.18 19.34 -12.23
CA ASP A 190 -14.47 19.63 -11.60
C ASP A 190 -14.43 19.60 -10.05
N GLY A 191 -13.22 19.53 -9.48
CA GLY A 191 -12.98 19.62 -8.04
C GLY A 191 -13.24 18.34 -7.24
N LYS A 192 -13.53 17.21 -7.90
CA LYS A 192 -13.73 15.92 -7.22
C LYS A 192 -12.40 15.31 -6.83
N LEU A 193 -12.33 14.72 -5.64
CA LEU A 193 -11.18 13.98 -5.20
C LEU A 193 -10.94 12.73 -6.07
N VAL A 194 -9.71 12.55 -6.53
CA VAL A 194 -9.27 11.33 -7.21
C VAL A 194 -9.11 10.22 -6.18
N PRO A 195 -9.81 9.08 -6.34
CA PRO A 195 -9.64 7.95 -5.44
C PRO A 195 -8.32 7.24 -5.70
N VAL A 196 -7.64 6.86 -4.63
CA VAL A 196 -6.35 6.17 -4.67
C VAL A 196 -6.33 4.95 -3.76
N ILE A 197 -5.56 3.93 -4.12
CA ILE A 197 -5.18 2.86 -3.21
C ILE A 197 -3.94 3.36 -2.46
N PHE A 198 -3.98 3.43 -1.14
CA PHE A 198 -2.82 3.79 -0.32
C PHE A 198 -2.31 2.59 0.44
N ARG A 199 -1.03 2.29 0.28
CA ARG A 199 -0.33 1.12 0.79
C ARG A 199 0.86 1.53 1.65
N PRO A 200 0.60 2.10 2.84
CA PRO A 200 1.66 2.45 3.78
C PRO A 200 2.19 1.20 4.50
N TRP A 201 3.41 1.27 5.01
CA TRP A 201 3.99 0.27 5.92
C TRP A 201 4.03 -1.14 5.36
N HIS A 202 4.22 -1.27 4.05
CA HIS A 202 4.31 -2.56 3.35
C HIS A 202 5.57 -3.34 3.77
N GLU A 203 5.60 -4.62 3.41
CA GLU A 203 6.73 -5.53 3.68
C GLU A 203 7.15 -5.58 5.17
N MET A 204 6.21 -5.37 6.08
CA MET A 204 6.43 -5.27 7.52
C MET A 204 6.94 -6.56 8.16
N ASN A 205 6.81 -7.69 7.48
CA ASN A 205 7.37 -8.98 7.89
C ASN A 205 8.86 -9.15 7.52
N GLY A 206 9.42 -8.21 6.74
CA GLY A 206 10.86 -8.08 6.49
C GLY A 206 11.56 -7.26 7.58
N GLY A 207 12.88 -7.42 7.67
CA GLY A 207 13.69 -6.73 8.69
C GLY A 207 14.43 -5.49 8.21
N TRP A 208 14.17 -5.03 6.98
CA TRP A 208 14.93 -3.95 6.33
C TRP A 208 14.34 -2.55 6.55
N PHE A 209 13.05 -2.42 6.80
CA PHE A 209 12.41 -1.13 7.08
C PHE A 209 12.33 -0.84 8.57
N TRP A 210 12.32 0.45 8.94
CA TRP A 210 12.17 0.87 10.33
C TRP A 210 10.78 0.55 10.94
N TRP A 211 9.83 0.09 10.14
CA TRP A 211 8.52 -0.44 10.60
C TRP A 211 8.42 -1.97 10.51
N GLY A 212 9.53 -2.66 10.20
CA GLY A 212 9.58 -4.10 10.01
C GLY A 212 9.74 -4.91 11.30
N VAL A 213 9.88 -6.24 11.14
CA VAL A 213 9.96 -7.18 12.28
C VAL A 213 11.11 -6.94 13.23
N ASN A 214 12.22 -6.36 12.74
CA ASN A 214 13.38 -6.08 13.58
C ASN A 214 13.25 -4.76 14.37
N SER A 215 12.22 -3.96 14.10
CA SER A 215 12.08 -2.60 14.64
C SER A 215 10.85 -2.42 15.50
N CYS A 216 9.87 -3.30 15.43
CA CYS A 216 8.66 -3.19 16.23
C CYS A 216 7.94 -4.52 16.42
N THR A 217 7.15 -4.61 17.48
CA THR A 217 6.23 -5.72 17.72
C THR A 217 5.03 -5.66 16.77
N PRO A 218 4.27 -6.76 16.58
CA PRO A 218 3.01 -6.73 15.82
C PRO A 218 2.01 -5.70 16.36
N ALA A 219 1.91 -5.55 17.68
CA ALA A 219 1.01 -4.58 18.31
C ALA A 219 1.40 -3.13 17.97
N GLN A 220 2.69 -2.79 18.02
CA GLN A 220 3.19 -1.47 17.67
C GLN A 220 2.98 -1.17 16.18
N TYR A 221 3.23 -2.14 15.30
CA TYR A 221 2.95 -2.02 13.88
C TYR A 221 1.45 -1.72 13.62
N ASN A 222 0.57 -2.49 14.27
CA ASN A 222 -0.87 -2.29 14.12
C ASN A 222 -1.31 -0.90 14.61
N GLN A 223 -0.74 -0.40 15.70
CA GLN A 223 -0.97 0.96 16.20
C GLN A 223 -0.49 2.02 15.19
N LEU A 224 0.68 1.83 14.57
CA LEU A 224 1.21 2.72 13.53
C LEU A 224 0.26 2.80 12.33
N TYR A 225 -0.22 1.65 11.85
CA TYR A 225 -1.16 1.57 10.73
C TYR A 225 -2.48 2.29 11.06
N VAL A 226 -3.07 1.99 12.22
CA VAL A 226 -4.32 2.60 12.67
C VAL A 226 -4.17 4.11 12.90
N LYS A 227 -3.08 4.56 13.53
CA LYS A 227 -2.78 5.99 13.70
C LYS A 227 -2.72 6.72 12.36
N THR A 228 -2.05 6.13 11.37
CA THR A 228 -1.98 6.68 10.01
C THR A 228 -3.37 6.82 9.39
N LEU A 229 -4.17 5.76 9.43
CA LEU A 229 -5.55 5.76 8.92
C LEU A 229 -6.42 6.83 9.62
N ASP A 230 -6.39 6.86 10.94
CA ASP A 230 -7.21 7.78 11.74
C ASP A 230 -6.85 9.23 11.46
N MET A 231 -5.57 9.56 11.34
CA MET A 231 -5.13 10.92 11.06
C MET A 231 -5.52 11.38 9.66
N LEU A 232 -5.32 10.56 8.64
CA LEU A 232 -5.72 10.90 7.27
C LEU A 232 -7.24 11.01 7.14
N THR A 233 -7.98 10.11 7.80
CA THR A 233 -9.46 10.18 7.84
C THR A 233 -9.95 11.47 8.53
N LYS A 234 -9.37 11.82 9.67
CA LYS A 234 -9.67 13.08 10.39
C LYS A 234 -9.33 14.33 9.56
N ALA A 235 -8.31 14.26 8.73
CA ALA A 235 -7.97 15.33 7.79
C ALA A 235 -8.96 15.46 6.62
N GLY A 236 -9.86 14.48 6.43
CA GLY A 236 -10.91 14.51 5.38
C GLY A 236 -10.56 13.67 4.15
N CYS A 237 -9.54 12.84 4.18
CA CYS A 237 -9.17 11.92 3.10
C CYS A 237 -10.20 10.78 2.98
N ASN A 238 -11.32 11.04 2.31
CA ASN A 238 -12.38 10.06 2.06
C ASN A 238 -12.28 9.38 0.69
N ASN A 239 -11.13 9.52 0.06
CA ASN A 239 -10.78 9.00 -1.26
C ASN A 239 -9.72 7.88 -1.21
N ILE A 240 -9.43 7.33 -0.04
CA ILE A 240 -8.40 6.29 0.15
C ILE A 240 -9.04 4.91 0.27
N VAL A 241 -8.59 3.98 -0.57
CA VAL A 241 -8.74 2.53 -0.38
C VAL A 241 -7.48 2.01 0.30
N TRP A 242 -7.61 1.43 1.48
CA TRP A 242 -6.48 1.05 2.32
C TRP A 242 -5.96 -0.33 1.97
N ALA A 243 -4.70 -0.43 1.56
CA ALA A 243 -4.03 -1.67 1.24
C ALA A 243 -2.96 -2.04 2.28
N TRP A 244 -2.89 -3.32 2.62
CA TRP A 244 -1.91 -3.91 3.51
C TRP A 244 -1.22 -5.06 2.77
N SER A 245 0.11 -5.10 2.74
CA SER A 245 0.87 -6.11 2.00
C SER A 245 2.17 -6.49 2.69
N PRO A 246 2.33 -7.72 3.17
CA PRO A 246 3.64 -8.28 3.51
C PRO A 246 4.45 -8.62 2.26
N ASN A 247 5.76 -8.78 2.45
CA ASN A 247 6.65 -9.38 1.45
C ASN A 247 6.49 -10.91 1.45
N LEU A 248 6.98 -11.55 0.39
CA LEU A 248 7.26 -12.98 0.41
C LEU A 248 8.07 -13.33 1.67
N GLY A 249 7.53 -14.21 2.48
CA GLY A 249 8.17 -14.70 3.68
C GLY A 249 8.22 -16.21 3.74
N SER A 250 8.70 -16.71 4.87
CA SER A 250 8.59 -18.12 5.21
C SER A 250 7.20 -18.51 5.72
N GLU A 251 6.28 -17.56 5.70
CA GLU A 251 4.91 -17.70 6.19
C GLU A 251 4.11 -18.63 5.28
N LYS A 252 3.97 -19.87 5.74
CA LYS A 252 3.20 -20.90 5.03
C LYS A 252 1.82 -21.12 5.63
N THR A 253 1.44 -20.35 6.65
CA THR A 253 0.14 -20.42 7.31
C THR A 253 -0.56 -19.08 7.33
N ILE A 254 -1.88 -19.11 7.30
CA ILE A 254 -2.71 -17.89 7.36
C ILE A 254 -2.46 -17.11 8.64
N GLU A 255 -2.29 -17.80 9.76
CA GLU A 255 -2.06 -17.21 11.08
C GLU A 255 -0.77 -16.40 11.07
N LYS A 256 0.31 -16.95 10.51
CA LYS A 256 1.59 -16.26 10.41
C LYS A 256 1.55 -15.12 9.40
N PHE A 257 0.89 -15.34 8.26
CA PHE A 257 0.67 -14.30 7.26
C PHE A 257 -0.07 -13.09 7.86
N LEU A 258 -1.10 -13.32 8.68
CA LEU A 258 -1.90 -12.29 9.32
C LEU A 258 -1.37 -11.80 10.67
N GLU A 259 -0.17 -12.21 11.10
CA GLU A 259 0.38 -11.86 12.43
C GLU A 259 0.42 -10.33 12.68
N ARG A 260 0.67 -9.56 11.63
CA ARG A 260 0.73 -8.08 11.69
C ARG A 260 -0.46 -7.41 11.00
N PHE A 261 -1.55 -8.14 10.79
CA PHE A 261 -2.75 -7.60 10.18
C PHE A 261 -3.47 -6.65 11.15
N PRO A 262 -3.69 -5.37 10.79
CA PRO A 262 -4.22 -4.39 11.74
C PRO A 262 -5.71 -4.56 12.05
N GLY A 263 -6.41 -5.40 11.28
CA GLY A 263 -7.82 -5.73 11.48
C GLY A 263 -8.71 -5.35 10.30
N GLU A 264 -9.79 -6.10 10.16
CA GLU A 264 -10.70 -6.04 9.01
C GLU A 264 -11.32 -4.66 8.77
N LYS A 265 -11.58 -3.89 9.82
CA LYS A 265 -12.19 -2.55 9.70
C LYS A 265 -11.23 -1.47 9.18
N TYR A 266 -9.92 -1.75 9.16
CA TYR A 266 -8.89 -0.80 8.77
C TYR A 266 -8.28 -1.06 7.39
N VAL A 267 -8.57 -2.23 6.81
CA VAL A 267 -7.98 -2.68 5.54
C VAL A 267 -9.09 -2.97 4.55
N ASP A 268 -8.92 -2.54 3.31
CA ASP A 268 -9.82 -2.84 2.18
C ASP A 268 -9.22 -3.89 1.24
N MET A 269 -7.90 -3.92 1.11
CA MET A 269 -7.16 -4.82 0.22
C MET A 269 -6.02 -5.50 0.96
N VAL A 270 -5.79 -6.76 0.64
CA VAL A 270 -4.63 -7.54 1.13
C VAL A 270 -3.74 -7.89 -0.06
N GLY A 271 -2.47 -7.58 0.04
CA GLY A 271 -1.50 -7.83 -1.03
C GLY A 271 -0.32 -8.66 -0.57
N VAL A 272 0.56 -8.96 -1.52
CA VAL A 272 1.90 -9.51 -1.29
C VAL A 272 2.88 -8.92 -2.30
N ASP A 273 4.16 -8.87 -1.92
CA ASP A 273 5.26 -8.44 -2.77
C ASP A 273 6.19 -9.63 -3.00
N VAL A 274 6.41 -10.02 -4.26
CA VAL A 274 7.20 -11.20 -4.64
C VAL A 274 8.05 -10.90 -5.85
N TYR A 275 9.39 -11.00 -5.72
CA TYR A 275 10.32 -10.68 -6.79
C TYR A 275 11.21 -11.85 -7.20
N GLU A 276 11.71 -11.80 -8.42
CA GLU A 276 12.80 -12.61 -8.91
C GLU A 276 14.10 -11.79 -8.95
N PHE A 277 15.01 -12.06 -8.00
CA PHE A 277 16.28 -11.36 -7.91
C PHE A 277 17.48 -12.24 -8.28
N ASP A 278 17.32 -13.56 -8.24
CA ASP A 278 18.38 -14.56 -8.38
C ASP A 278 18.47 -15.18 -9.78
N ASN A 279 17.71 -14.66 -10.73
CA ASN A 279 17.60 -15.19 -12.10
C ASN A 279 17.20 -16.68 -12.16
N ASN A 280 16.33 -17.10 -11.23
CA ASN A 280 15.84 -18.47 -11.10
C ASN A 280 14.32 -18.54 -11.27
N ASP A 281 13.87 -18.67 -12.50
CA ASP A 281 12.46 -18.70 -12.89
C ASP A 281 11.68 -19.78 -12.14
N THR A 282 12.28 -20.96 -11.94
CA THR A 282 11.62 -22.06 -11.22
C THR A 282 11.40 -21.73 -9.74
N ASN A 283 12.41 -21.17 -9.08
CA ASN A 283 12.31 -20.74 -7.68
C ASN A 283 11.25 -19.64 -7.55
N TYR A 284 11.25 -18.64 -8.45
CA TYR A 284 10.25 -17.60 -8.46
C TYR A 284 8.83 -18.17 -8.63
N GLN A 285 8.60 -19.09 -9.59
CA GLN A 285 7.30 -19.72 -9.79
C GLN A 285 6.79 -20.44 -8.55
N GLN A 286 7.66 -21.20 -7.88
CA GLN A 286 7.33 -21.92 -6.66
C GLN A 286 6.98 -20.97 -5.51
N ASN A 287 7.81 -19.95 -5.30
CA ASN A 287 7.58 -18.95 -4.27
C ASN A 287 6.31 -18.13 -4.53
N LEU A 288 6.11 -17.69 -5.77
CA LEU A 288 4.92 -16.95 -6.15
C LEU A 288 3.64 -17.79 -5.93
N ALA A 289 3.63 -19.04 -6.38
CA ALA A 289 2.47 -19.92 -6.20
C ALA A 289 2.17 -20.16 -4.72
N ALA A 290 3.17 -20.54 -3.93
CA ALA A 290 2.98 -20.79 -2.50
C ALA A 290 2.50 -19.53 -1.75
N THR A 291 3.01 -18.34 -2.11
CA THR A 291 2.61 -17.08 -1.49
C THR A 291 1.20 -16.68 -1.89
N LEU A 292 0.83 -16.85 -3.17
CA LEU A 292 -0.52 -16.55 -3.64
C LEU A 292 -1.56 -17.52 -3.07
N ASP A 293 -1.23 -18.79 -2.83
CA ASP A 293 -2.13 -19.72 -2.13
C ASP A 293 -2.50 -19.19 -0.74
N VAL A 294 -1.50 -18.79 0.06
CA VAL A 294 -1.73 -18.21 1.40
C VAL A 294 -2.48 -16.87 1.30
N LEU A 295 -2.13 -16.01 0.35
CA LEU A 295 -2.82 -14.74 0.12
C LEU A 295 -4.31 -14.95 -0.14
N MET A 296 -4.66 -15.88 -1.04
CA MET A 296 -6.06 -16.12 -1.42
C MET A 296 -6.89 -16.63 -0.25
N GLU A 297 -6.33 -17.54 0.55
CA GLU A 297 -6.99 -18.05 1.75
C GLU A 297 -7.14 -16.96 2.82
N ALA A 298 -6.09 -16.17 3.07
CA ALA A 298 -6.11 -15.06 4.00
C ALA A 298 -7.12 -13.98 3.56
N ALA A 299 -7.09 -13.56 2.30
CA ALA A 299 -8.02 -12.57 1.76
C ALA A 299 -9.48 -13.02 1.87
N LYS A 300 -9.75 -14.33 1.62
CA LYS A 300 -11.08 -14.92 1.82
C LYS A 300 -11.48 -14.91 3.30
N LYS A 301 -10.58 -15.27 4.21
CA LYS A 301 -10.82 -15.30 5.66
C LYS A 301 -11.22 -13.94 6.20
N VAL A 302 -10.52 -12.89 5.78
CA VAL A 302 -10.78 -11.51 6.24
C VAL A 302 -11.72 -10.70 5.34
N GLY A 303 -12.22 -11.29 4.24
CA GLY A 303 -13.19 -10.65 3.33
C GLY A 303 -12.61 -9.45 2.58
N LYS A 304 -11.35 -9.52 2.10
CA LYS A 304 -10.65 -8.41 1.44
C LYS A 304 -10.29 -8.71 -0.01
N ILE A 305 -10.04 -7.66 -0.79
CA ILE A 305 -9.66 -7.74 -2.19
C ILE A 305 -8.18 -8.15 -2.28
N PRO A 306 -7.82 -9.27 -2.95
CA PRO A 306 -6.43 -9.70 -3.08
C PRO A 306 -5.72 -8.99 -4.24
N ALA A 307 -4.41 -8.73 -4.09
CA ALA A 307 -3.56 -8.20 -5.15
C ALA A 307 -2.11 -8.72 -5.04
N LEU A 308 -1.41 -8.83 -6.16
CA LEU A 308 0.05 -8.92 -6.19
C LEU A 308 0.58 -7.48 -6.27
N THR A 309 0.87 -6.93 -5.09
CA THR A 309 1.10 -5.50 -4.91
C THR A 309 2.44 -5.02 -5.41
N GLU A 310 3.42 -5.92 -5.48
CA GLU A 310 4.67 -5.71 -6.19
C GLU A 310 5.20 -7.03 -6.75
N THR A 311 5.78 -6.95 -7.94
CA THR A 311 6.49 -8.08 -8.54
C THR A 311 7.46 -7.60 -9.62
N GLY A 312 8.25 -8.53 -10.14
CA GLY A 312 9.10 -8.34 -11.30
C GLY A 312 10.31 -9.26 -11.29
N CYS A 313 10.92 -9.37 -12.47
CA CYS A 313 12.23 -9.99 -12.66
C CYS A 313 13.25 -8.87 -12.84
N ARG A 314 14.23 -8.79 -11.96
CA ARG A 314 15.31 -7.80 -12.08
C ARG A 314 16.10 -8.03 -13.37
N GLY A 315 16.29 -6.96 -14.17
CA GLY A 315 16.98 -7.05 -15.45
C GLY A 315 16.18 -7.79 -16.52
N ILE A 316 14.88 -7.55 -16.58
CA ILE A 316 13.93 -8.21 -17.49
C ILE A 316 14.37 -8.22 -18.97
N ALA A 317 15.13 -7.22 -19.43
CA ALA A 317 15.64 -7.14 -20.79
C ALA A 317 16.50 -8.34 -21.22
N SER A 318 17.09 -9.05 -20.25
CA SER A 318 17.88 -10.27 -20.53
C SER A 318 17.03 -11.53 -20.76
N LYS A 319 15.76 -11.48 -20.39
CA LYS A 319 14.82 -12.61 -20.55
C LYS A 319 14.22 -12.64 -21.97
N LYS A 320 13.70 -13.79 -22.39
CA LYS A 320 13.06 -13.95 -23.72
C LYS A 320 11.55 -14.15 -23.64
N ASP A 321 11.08 -14.87 -22.64
CA ASP A 321 9.71 -15.39 -22.56
C ASP A 321 9.17 -15.48 -21.11
N TRP A 322 9.72 -14.64 -20.24
CA TRP A 322 9.42 -14.65 -18.81
C TRP A 322 7.93 -14.40 -18.49
N PHE A 323 7.27 -13.52 -19.25
CA PHE A 323 5.85 -13.23 -19.01
C PHE A 323 4.96 -14.43 -19.31
N THR A 324 5.21 -15.12 -20.46
CA THR A 324 4.37 -16.22 -20.88
C THR A 324 4.80 -17.57 -20.32
N GLN A 325 6.07 -17.78 -19.98
CA GLN A 325 6.57 -19.08 -19.50
C GLN A 325 6.79 -19.11 -17.99
N THR A 326 7.08 -17.96 -17.34
CA THR A 326 7.38 -17.92 -15.92
C THR A 326 6.22 -17.33 -15.10
N LEU A 327 5.76 -16.14 -15.43
CA LEU A 327 4.73 -15.44 -14.67
C LEU A 327 3.32 -16.00 -14.93
N TRP A 328 2.90 -16.02 -16.18
CA TRP A 328 1.51 -16.32 -16.55
C TRP A 328 1.03 -17.72 -16.14
N PRO A 329 1.84 -18.79 -16.25
CA PRO A 329 1.43 -20.13 -15.80
C PRO A 329 1.03 -20.20 -14.33
N VAL A 330 1.57 -19.32 -13.50
CA VAL A 330 1.18 -19.18 -12.10
C VAL A 330 -0.03 -18.25 -11.98
N LEU A 331 0.10 -17.02 -12.47
CA LEU A 331 -0.84 -15.93 -12.24
C LEU A 331 -2.28 -16.23 -12.72
N GLN A 332 -2.43 -16.92 -13.86
CA GLN A 332 -3.74 -17.27 -14.44
C GLN A 332 -4.64 -18.15 -13.55
N LYS A 333 -4.07 -18.78 -12.52
CA LYS A 333 -4.78 -19.65 -11.58
C LYS A 333 -5.49 -18.87 -10.48
N TYR A 334 -5.15 -17.60 -10.30
CA TYR A 334 -5.62 -16.79 -9.18
C TYR A 334 -6.55 -15.65 -9.62
N HIS A 335 -7.45 -15.26 -8.73
CA HIS A 335 -8.32 -14.11 -8.89
C HIS A 335 -7.71 -12.92 -8.11
N LEU A 336 -6.88 -12.14 -8.78
CA LEU A 336 -6.23 -10.97 -8.23
C LEU A 336 -6.81 -9.69 -8.83
N SER A 337 -6.89 -8.63 -8.04
CA SER A 337 -7.33 -7.33 -8.52
C SER A 337 -6.34 -6.73 -9.51
N TYR A 338 -5.06 -6.73 -9.13
CA TYR A 338 -3.99 -6.26 -10.00
C TYR A 338 -2.67 -6.99 -9.73
N VAL A 339 -1.75 -6.84 -10.65
CA VAL A 339 -0.32 -7.13 -10.52
C VAL A 339 0.44 -5.85 -10.81
N LEU A 340 1.27 -5.38 -9.88
CA LEU A 340 2.10 -4.19 -10.08
C LEU A 340 3.55 -4.61 -10.29
N PHE A 341 4.09 -4.25 -11.45
CA PHE A 341 5.52 -4.34 -11.72
C PHE A 341 6.20 -3.12 -11.15
N TRP A 342 7.37 -3.34 -10.49
CA TRP A 342 8.13 -2.23 -9.96
C TRP A 342 8.71 -1.37 -11.08
N ARG A 343 9.38 -0.29 -10.75
CA ARG A 343 9.81 0.76 -11.66
C ARG A 343 10.85 0.30 -12.69
N ASN A 344 10.92 1.00 -13.79
CA ASN A 344 12.03 0.96 -14.72
C ASN A 344 12.98 2.11 -14.40
N ALA A 345 13.97 1.87 -13.50
CA ALA A 345 14.84 2.93 -12.98
C ALA A 345 15.66 3.58 -14.08
N TRP A 346 15.46 4.87 -14.30
CA TRP A 346 16.15 5.65 -15.34
C TRP A 346 17.66 5.78 -15.06
N ASP A 347 18.07 5.70 -13.82
CA ASP A 347 19.46 5.82 -13.34
C ASP A 347 20.19 4.47 -13.29
N LYS A 348 19.45 3.36 -13.31
CA LYS A 348 19.97 1.98 -13.24
C LYS A 348 19.20 1.03 -14.17
N PRO A 349 18.97 1.36 -15.43
CA PRO A 349 18.05 0.62 -16.30
C PRO A 349 18.50 -0.82 -16.58
N GLN A 350 19.76 -1.15 -16.38
CA GLN A 350 20.27 -2.52 -16.54
C GLN A 350 19.99 -3.41 -15.32
N GLU A 351 19.84 -2.81 -14.15
CA GLU A 351 19.68 -3.51 -12.88
C GLU A 351 18.21 -3.50 -12.41
N GLU A 352 17.56 -2.36 -12.51
CA GLU A 352 16.23 -2.11 -11.97
C GLU A 352 15.24 -1.74 -13.09
N ALA A 353 15.08 -2.61 -14.08
CA ALA A 353 13.99 -2.57 -15.03
C ALA A 353 13.16 -3.85 -14.88
N TYR A 354 11.86 -3.68 -14.64
CA TYR A 354 10.93 -4.78 -14.36
C TYR A 354 9.87 -4.98 -15.45
N LEU A 355 9.74 -4.02 -16.37
CA LEU A 355 9.00 -4.17 -17.62
C LEU A 355 9.89 -3.82 -18.82
N PRO A 356 9.65 -4.43 -19.99
CA PRO A 356 10.51 -4.18 -21.15
C PRO A 356 10.30 -2.77 -21.70
N GLY A 357 11.42 -2.11 -22.01
CA GLY A 357 11.46 -0.91 -22.82
C GLY A 357 11.47 -1.19 -24.32
N VAL A 358 11.29 -0.13 -25.11
CA VAL A 358 11.38 -0.23 -26.57
C VAL A 358 12.82 -0.61 -26.96
N GLY A 359 12.97 -1.72 -27.68
CA GLY A 359 14.29 -2.20 -28.11
C GLY A 359 14.81 -3.40 -27.35
N ASP A 360 14.17 -3.85 -26.29
CA ASP A 360 14.61 -5.00 -25.47
C ASP A 360 14.40 -6.37 -26.16
N GLY A 361 14.21 -6.40 -27.48
CA GLY A 361 14.28 -7.63 -28.26
C GLY A 361 13.09 -8.59 -28.06
N ASP A 362 13.38 -9.84 -27.70
CA ASP A 362 12.35 -10.90 -27.65
C ASP A 362 11.39 -10.73 -26.47
N ILE A 363 11.85 -10.18 -25.36
CA ILE A 363 10.97 -9.97 -24.21
C ILE A 363 9.83 -8.97 -24.49
N VAL A 364 10.04 -8.00 -25.41
CA VAL A 364 8.97 -7.11 -25.89
C VAL A 364 7.90 -7.90 -26.62
N LYS A 365 8.31 -8.88 -27.44
CA LYS A 365 7.36 -9.75 -28.18
C LYS A 365 6.58 -10.62 -27.21
N ASP A 366 7.25 -11.10 -26.17
CA ASP A 366 6.63 -11.92 -25.14
C ASP A 366 5.63 -11.11 -24.29
N PHE A 367 6.02 -9.89 -23.88
CA PHE A 367 5.11 -9.00 -23.19
C PHE A 367 3.86 -8.64 -24.01
N LYS A 368 4.01 -8.47 -25.33
CA LYS A 368 2.87 -8.31 -26.26
C LYS A 368 1.99 -9.55 -26.34
N LYS A 369 2.53 -10.77 -26.19
CA LYS A 369 1.73 -11.99 -26.09
C LYS A 369 0.98 -12.03 -24.77
N PHE A 370 1.67 -11.73 -23.66
CA PHE A 370 1.06 -11.64 -22.33
C PHE A 370 -0.11 -10.65 -22.30
N LYS A 371 0.03 -9.48 -22.93
CA LYS A 371 -1.06 -8.50 -23.08
C LYS A 371 -2.32 -9.10 -23.73
N LYS A 372 -2.18 -10.09 -24.63
CA LYS A 372 -3.30 -10.70 -25.35
C LYS A 372 -4.05 -11.73 -24.49
N GLU A 373 -3.56 -12.08 -23.32
CA GLU A 373 -4.23 -12.97 -22.42
C GLU A 373 -5.55 -12.33 -21.94
N LYS A 374 -6.67 -13.05 -22.14
CA LYS A 374 -8.02 -12.50 -21.91
C LYS A 374 -8.27 -12.00 -20.49
N LYS A 375 -7.51 -12.52 -19.53
CA LYS A 375 -7.61 -12.13 -18.11
C LYS A 375 -6.70 -10.95 -17.73
N ILE A 376 -5.86 -10.45 -18.63
CA ILE A 376 -4.98 -9.31 -18.36
C ILE A 376 -5.66 -8.04 -18.89
N LEU A 377 -5.83 -7.07 -18.00
CA LEU A 377 -6.54 -5.83 -18.28
C LEU A 377 -5.57 -4.65 -18.31
N PHE A 378 -5.61 -3.90 -19.39
CA PHE A 378 -4.91 -2.61 -19.55
C PHE A 378 -5.90 -1.43 -19.39
N ALA A 379 -5.44 -0.23 -19.56
CA ALA A 379 -6.27 0.96 -19.34
C ALA A 379 -7.55 0.98 -20.20
N LYS A 380 -7.46 0.57 -21.47
CA LYS A 380 -8.62 0.54 -22.39
C LYS A 380 -9.71 -0.45 -21.97
N GLU A 381 -9.32 -1.58 -21.36
CA GLU A 381 -10.28 -2.56 -20.84
C GLU A 381 -10.94 -2.03 -19.55
N VAL A 382 -10.15 -1.44 -18.66
CA VAL A 382 -10.62 -0.92 -17.36
C VAL A 382 -11.56 0.27 -17.54
N LEU A 383 -11.34 1.13 -18.53
CA LEU A 383 -12.21 2.27 -18.85
C LEU A 383 -13.66 1.82 -19.15
N LYS A 384 -13.84 0.63 -19.72
CA LYS A 384 -15.18 0.08 -20.08
C LYS A 384 -15.98 -0.39 -18.85
N VAL A 385 -15.34 -0.51 -17.68
CA VAL A 385 -15.96 -0.99 -16.43
C VAL A 385 -16.17 0.20 -15.50
N LYS A 386 -17.39 0.71 -15.48
CA LYS A 386 -17.81 1.83 -14.61
C LYS A 386 -18.40 1.32 -13.30
#